data_54d9d9684f8dca7f62a9077ea0621d24
#
_entry.id   54d9d9684f8dca7f62a9077ea0621d24
#
_cell.length_a   1.000
_cell.length_b   1.000
_cell.length_c   1.000
_cell.angle_alpha   90.00
_cell.angle_beta   90.00
_cell.angle_gamma   90.00
#
_symmetry.space_group_name_H-M   'P 1'
#
loop_
_entity.id
_entity.type
_entity.pdbx_description
1 polymer ?
#
loop_
_entity_poly.entity_id
_entity_poly.type
_entity_poly.pdbx_seq_one_letter_code
_entity_poly.pdbx_strand_id
1 'polypeptide(L)'
;QPWADFRGGDYAEGNREAWRALEEAYKAGKLRAIGISNFKEQDMENILSSCTVKPMVNQLLIHIGNTPFQVMEYCRKHDILVEAYSPVAHGEILKSEEVRAVAAKYQVTVPQLCIRYDLQIGTIPLPKTANPAHMSENADLDFEISEQDMEILKAMKPLNDYGEFSFFPVFS
;
A
#
# COMPACT_ATOMS: atom_id res chain seq x y z
N GLN A 1 -6.92 5.56 -8.87
CA GLN A 1 -8.12 6.42 -8.87
C GLN A 1 -7.86 7.66 -9.70
N PRO A 2 -8.84 8.09 -10.51
CA PRO A 2 -8.70 9.29 -11.32
C PRO A 2 -8.71 10.55 -10.46
N TRP A 3 -8.00 11.59 -10.91
CA TRP A 3 -8.10 12.93 -10.34
C TRP A 3 -9.56 13.42 -10.37
N ALA A 4 -9.89 14.44 -9.56
CA ALA A 4 -11.26 14.92 -9.38
C ALA A 4 -12.00 15.23 -10.72
N ASP A 5 -11.29 15.72 -11.72
CA ASP A 5 -11.82 16.04 -13.06
C ASP A 5 -12.26 14.79 -13.86
N PHE A 6 -11.81 13.60 -13.46
CA PHE A 6 -12.10 12.34 -14.12
C PHE A 6 -13.00 11.41 -13.29
N ARG A 7 -13.52 11.88 -12.16
CA ARG A 7 -14.43 11.09 -11.31
C ARG A 7 -15.71 10.73 -12.07
N GLY A 8 -16.09 9.45 -11.97
CA GLY A 8 -17.30 8.92 -12.61
C GLY A 8 -17.14 8.55 -14.09
N GLY A 9 -15.93 8.66 -14.66
CA GLY A 9 -15.64 8.16 -16.01
C GLY A 9 -15.45 6.64 -16.06
N ASP A 10 -15.62 6.05 -17.24
CA ASP A 10 -15.21 4.68 -17.52
C ASP A 10 -13.75 4.67 -17.98
N TYR A 11 -12.88 4.06 -17.20
CA TYR A 11 -11.44 3.98 -17.47
C TYR A 11 -11.00 2.59 -17.97
N ALA A 12 -11.94 1.67 -18.15
CA ALA A 12 -11.63 0.29 -18.45
C ALA A 12 -10.80 0.13 -19.73
N GLU A 13 -11.18 0.83 -20.82
CA GLU A 13 -10.41 0.77 -22.08
C GLU A 13 -9.05 1.46 -21.94
N GLY A 14 -8.99 2.66 -21.36
CA GLY A 14 -7.74 3.39 -21.14
C GLY A 14 -6.74 2.60 -20.29
N ASN A 15 -7.22 1.90 -19.26
CA ASN A 15 -6.39 1.00 -18.45
C ASN A 15 -5.84 -0.16 -19.28
N ARG A 16 -6.65 -0.79 -20.14
CA ARG A 16 -6.20 -1.85 -21.07
C ARG A 16 -5.16 -1.36 -22.07
N GLU A 17 -5.37 -0.18 -22.65
CA GLU A 17 -4.43 0.44 -23.61
C GLU A 17 -3.09 0.74 -22.95
N ALA A 18 -3.12 1.37 -21.77
CA ALA A 18 -1.91 1.66 -21.00
C ALA A 18 -1.18 0.36 -20.63
N TRP A 19 -1.93 -0.67 -20.24
CA TRP A 19 -1.35 -1.97 -19.91
C TRP A 19 -0.66 -2.63 -21.11
N ARG A 20 -1.29 -2.63 -22.31
CA ARG A 20 -0.67 -3.13 -23.54
C ARG A 20 0.68 -2.44 -23.83
N ALA A 21 0.76 -1.13 -23.67
CA ALA A 21 2.02 -0.39 -23.85
C ALA A 21 3.10 -0.83 -22.85
N LEU A 22 2.73 -1.10 -21.58
CA LEU A 22 3.63 -1.64 -20.58
C LEU A 22 4.10 -3.06 -20.94
N GLU A 23 3.20 -3.92 -21.42
CA GLU A 23 3.54 -5.27 -21.88
C GLU A 23 4.52 -5.24 -23.05
N GLU A 24 4.34 -4.35 -24.02
CA GLU A 24 5.26 -4.16 -25.15
C GLU A 24 6.66 -3.74 -24.67
N ALA A 25 6.72 -2.79 -23.74
CA ALA A 25 7.99 -2.34 -23.15
C ALA A 25 8.68 -3.46 -22.35
N TYR A 26 7.90 -4.26 -21.60
CA TYR A 26 8.41 -5.43 -20.87
C TYR A 26 8.95 -6.49 -21.84
N LYS A 27 8.19 -6.87 -22.88
CA LYS A 27 8.59 -7.84 -23.89
C LYS A 27 9.82 -7.39 -24.68
N ALA A 28 9.98 -6.07 -24.89
CA ALA A 28 11.16 -5.49 -25.52
C ALA A 28 12.38 -5.42 -24.58
N GLY A 29 12.28 -5.90 -23.35
CA GLY A 29 13.36 -5.88 -22.36
C GLY A 29 13.68 -4.50 -21.79
N LYS A 30 12.84 -3.49 -22.06
CA LYS A 30 13.01 -2.13 -21.52
C LYS A 30 12.62 -2.03 -20.05
N LEU A 31 11.69 -2.87 -19.60
CA LEU A 31 11.22 -2.96 -18.22
C LEU A 31 11.48 -4.35 -17.67
N ARG A 32 11.88 -4.44 -16.41
CA ARG A 32 12.13 -5.71 -15.71
C ARG A 32 10.92 -6.23 -14.98
N ALA A 33 10.01 -5.33 -14.62
CA ALA A 33 8.74 -5.63 -13.96
C ALA A 33 7.72 -4.55 -14.34
N ILE A 34 6.45 -4.92 -14.34
CA ILE A 34 5.33 -4.01 -14.57
C ILE A 34 4.25 -4.25 -13.53
N GLY A 35 3.60 -3.17 -13.09
CA GLY A 35 2.61 -3.20 -12.02
C GLY A 35 1.57 -2.12 -12.15
N ILE A 36 0.64 -2.14 -11.23
CA ILE A 36 -0.50 -1.24 -11.12
C ILE A 36 -0.48 -0.55 -9.76
N SER A 37 -1.29 0.50 -9.60
CA SER A 37 -1.41 1.21 -8.33
C SER A 37 -2.85 1.59 -8.04
N ASN A 38 -3.32 1.34 -6.81
CA ASN A 38 -4.67 1.60 -6.32
C ASN A 38 -5.78 0.92 -7.12
N PHE A 39 -5.49 -0.22 -7.75
CA PHE A 39 -6.49 -1.02 -8.44
C PHE A 39 -7.28 -1.86 -7.45
N LYS A 40 -8.61 -1.78 -7.55
CA LYS A 40 -9.54 -2.67 -6.86
C LYS A 40 -9.75 -3.95 -7.67
N GLU A 41 -10.48 -4.92 -7.13
CA GLU A 41 -10.74 -6.21 -7.79
C GLU A 41 -11.27 -6.03 -9.22
N GLN A 42 -12.28 -5.19 -9.42
CA GLN A 42 -12.87 -4.92 -10.72
C GLN A 42 -11.86 -4.33 -11.73
N ASP A 43 -10.99 -3.45 -11.28
CA ASP A 43 -9.95 -2.85 -12.13
C ASP A 43 -8.90 -3.90 -12.54
N MET A 44 -8.55 -4.79 -11.61
CA MET A 44 -7.63 -5.91 -11.87
C MET A 44 -8.26 -6.92 -12.84
N GLU A 45 -9.51 -7.30 -12.64
CA GLU A 45 -10.25 -8.20 -13.57
C GLU A 45 -10.28 -7.64 -14.99
N ASN A 46 -10.50 -6.34 -15.12
CA ASN A 46 -10.49 -5.67 -16.43
C ASN A 46 -9.17 -5.86 -17.17
N ILE A 47 -8.03 -5.81 -16.49
CA ILE A 47 -6.71 -6.07 -17.10
C ILE A 47 -6.49 -7.57 -17.27
N LEU A 48 -6.73 -8.38 -16.24
CA LEU A 48 -6.47 -9.81 -16.23
C LEU A 48 -7.24 -10.55 -17.33
N SER A 49 -8.43 -10.05 -17.71
CA SER A 49 -9.26 -10.65 -18.77
C SER A 49 -8.61 -10.60 -20.16
N SER A 50 -7.64 -9.72 -20.40
CA SER A 50 -7.09 -9.47 -21.75
C SER A 50 -5.55 -9.38 -21.79
N CYS A 51 -4.86 -9.37 -20.64
CA CYS A 51 -3.42 -9.25 -20.58
C CYS A 51 -2.71 -10.53 -21.02
N THR A 52 -1.51 -10.39 -21.58
CA THR A 52 -0.57 -11.50 -21.86
C THR A 52 0.53 -11.60 -20.81
N VAL A 53 0.81 -10.51 -20.11
CA VAL A 53 1.67 -10.43 -18.94
C VAL A 53 0.84 -9.85 -17.81
N LYS A 54 0.59 -10.63 -16.77
CA LYS A 54 -0.18 -10.15 -15.61
C LYS A 54 0.60 -9.10 -14.81
N PRO A 55 -0.08 -8.20 -14.08
CA PRO A 55 0.58 -7.31 -13.13
C PRO A 55 1.39 -8.11 -12.12
N MET A 56 2.63 -7.68 -11.88
CA MET A 56 3.51 -8.30 -10.88
C MET A 56 3.31 -7.69 -9.51
N VAL A 57 2.89 -6.42 -9.47
CA VAL A 57 2.71 -5.62 -8.26
C VAL A 57 1.42 -4.82 -8.35
N ASN A 58 0.72 -4.68 -7.21
CA ASN A 58 -0.28 -3.63 -6.97
C ASN A 58 0.18 -2.79 -5.79
N GLN A 59 0.51 -1.52 -6.03
CA GLN A 59 0.92 -0.59 -4.99
C GLN A 59 -0.31 0.11 -4.40
N LEU A 60 -0.55 -0.10 -3.10
CA LEU A 60 -1.76 0.35 -2.39
C LEU A 60 -1.42 1.27 -1.23
N LEU A 61 -2.37 2.15 -0.87
CA LEU A 61 -2.33 2.87 0.40
C LEU A 61 -2.59 1.87 1.53
N ILE A 62 -1.56 1.56 2.31
CA ILE A 62 -1.69 0.63 3.44
C ILE A 62 -0.95 1.19 4.64
N HIS A 63 -1.64 1.19 5.77
CA HIS A 63 -1.11 1.50 7.09
C HIS A 63 -2.10 1.02 8.16
N ILE A 64 -1.72 1.06 9.42
CA ILE A 64 -2.61 0.82 10.55
C ILE A 64 -3.80 1.80 10.45
N GLY A 65 -5.03 1.29 10.49
CA GLY A 65 -6.25 2.06 10.27
C GLY A 65 -6.67 2.24 8.79
N ASN A 66 -5.90 1.69 7.83
CA ASN A 66 -6.31 1.56 6.43
C ASN A 66 -5.64 0.35 5.79
N THR A 67 -6.19 -0.84 6.03
CA THR A 67 -5.67 -2.08 5.46
C THR A 67 -6.75 -2.75 4.61
N PRO A 68 -6.66 -2.69 3.27
CA PRO A 68 -7.67 -3.24 2.36
C PRO A 68 -7.50 -4.77 2.20
N PHE A 69 -7.76 -5.55 3.26
CA PHE A 69 -7.55 -7.00 3.29
C PHE A 69 -8.20 -7.74 2.14
N GLN A 70 -9.40 -7.32 1.70
CA GLN A 70 -10.12 -7.96 0.60
C GLN A 70 -9.34 -7.82 -0.72
N VAL A 71 -8.85 -6.62 -1.03
CA VAL A 71 -8.02 -6.37 -2.22
C VAL A 71 -6.68 -7.11 -2.13
N MET A 72 -6.06 -7.15 -0.95
CA MET A 72 -4.82 -7.89 -0.70
C MET A 72 -5.01 -9.41 -0.95
N GLU A 73 -6.12 -9.97 -0.46
CA GLU A 73 -6.44 -11.38 -0.69
C GLU A 73 -6.68 -11.68 -2.17
N TYR A 74 -7.33 -10.76 -2.89
CA TYR A 74 -7.48 -10.85 -4.34
C TYR A 74 -6.13 -10.84 -5.06
N CYS A 75 -5.24 -9.93 -4.70
CA CYS A 75 -3.87 -9.87 -5.22
C CYS A 75 -3.14 -11.20 -4.96
N ARG A 76 -3.20 -11.73 -3.73
CA ARG A 76 -2.56 -12.99 -3.36
C ARG A 76 -3.06 -14.18 -4.20
N LYS A 77 -4.37 -14.27 -4.46
CA LYS A 77 -4.96 -15.32 -5.31
C LYS A 77 -4.48 -15.28 -6.76
N HIS A 78 -4.04 -14.12 -7.23
CA HIS A 78 -3.54 -13.93 -8.59
C HIS A 78 -2.01 -13.83 -8.67
N ASP A 79 -1.28 -14.13 -7.57
CA ASP A 79 0.17 -13.99 -7.43
C ASP A 79 0.67 -12.57 -7.77
N ILE A 80 -0.08 -11.55 -7.37
CA ILE A 80 0.28 -10.14 -7.48
C ILE A 80 0.83 -9.71 -6.12
N LEU A 81 2.08 -9.23 -6.09
CA LEU A 81 2.68 -8.69 -4.88
C LEU A 81 2.00 -7.37 -4.49
N VAL A 82 1.90 -7.12 -3.19
CA VAL A 82 1.35 -5.87 -2.69
C VAL A 82 2.48 -5.01 -2.11
N GLU A 83 2.63 -3.80 -2.65
CA GLU A 83 3.46 -2.75 -2.05
C GLU A 83 2.57 -1.80 -1.24
N ALA A 84 3.04 -1.44 -0.04
CA ALA A 84 2.34 -0.56 0.89
C ALA A 84 3.00 0.82 0.87
N TYR A 85 2.36 1.82 0.25
CA TYR A 85 2.84 3.20 0.35
C TYR A 85 2.20 3.95 1.51
N SER A 86 2.88 4.99 2.00
CA SER A 86 2.48 5.81 3.16
C SER A 86 2.25 5.01 4.45
N PRO A 87 3.19 4.14 4.86
CA PRO A 87 3.03 3.29 6.06
C PRO A 87 2.78 4.08 7.35
N VAL A 88 3.18 5.34 7.38
CA VAL A 88 2.96 6.26 8.53
C VAL A 88 1.81 7.25 8.30
N ALA A 89 0.92 7.00 7.32
CA ALA A 89 -0.27 7.81 7.04
C ALA A 89 0.04 9.32 6.96
N HIS A 90 1.08 9.72 6.20
CA HIS A 90 1.58 11.11 6.14
C HIS A 90 1.92 11.73 7.50
N GLY A 91 2.19 10.93 8.51
CA GLY A 91 2.51 11.36 9.86
C GLY A 91 1.30 11.42 10.80
N GLU A 92 0.08 11.28 10.31
CA GLU A 92 -1.12 11.35 11.15
C GLU A 92 -1.18 10.22 12.18
N ILE A 93 -0.69 9.03 11.84
CA ILE A 93 -0.63 7.89 12.76
C ILE A 93 0.25 8.16 13.99
N LEU A 94 1.20 9.07 13.89
CA LEU A 94 2.07 9.45 15.00
C LEU A 94 1.31 10.12 16.16
N LYS A 95 0.09 10.61 15.89
CA LYS A 95 -0.78 11.25 16.89
C LYS A 95 -1.61 10.24 17.69
N SER A 96 -1.71 8.98 17.23
CA SER A 96 -2.50 7.95 17.87
C SER A 96 -1.84 7.49 19.19
N GLU A 97 -2.54 7.68 20.30
CA GLU A 97 -2.10 7.20 21.62
C GLU A 97 -2.09 5.66 21.68
N GLU A 98 -3.04 5.01 21.00
CA GLU A 98 -3.15 3.55 20.97
C GLU A 98 -1.94 2.94 20.24
N VAL A 99 -1.54 3.51 19.08
CA VAL A 99 -0.36 3.04 18.34
C VAL A 99 0.93 3.29 19.11
N ARG A 100 1.04 4.44 19.79
CA ARG A 100 2.18 4.74 20.67
C ARG A 100 2.28 3.75 21.81
N ALA A 101 1.15 3.39 22.44
CA ALA A 101 1.13 2.43 23.53
C ALA A 101 1.61 1.05 23.07
N VAL A 102 1.23 0.60 21.87
CA VAL A 102 1.73 -0.65 21.29
C VAL A 102 3.23 -0.56 20.98
N ALA A 103 3.68 0.53 20.32
CA ALA A 103 5.10 0.71 20.01
C ALA A 103 5.98 0.68 21.27
N ALA A 104 5.52 1.28 22.37
CA ALA A 104 6.23 1.29 23.66
C ALA A 104 6.43 -0.13 24.24
N LYS A 105 5.51 -1.08 24.01
CA LYS A 105 5.68 -2.48 24.46
C LYS A 105 6.92 -3.13 23.86
N TYR A 106 7.23 -2.78 22.61
CA TYR A 106 8.35 -3.32 21.84
C TYR A 106 9.61 -2.44 21.92
N GLN A 107 9.53 -1.30 22.64
CA GLN A 107 10.62 -0.31 22.78
C GLN A 107 11.08 0.23 21.41
N VAL A 108 10.15 0.40 20.47
CA VAL A 108 10.39 0.89 19.11
C VAL A 108 9.66 2.20 18.85
N THR A 109 10.05 2.90 17.79
CA THR A 109 9.32 4.09 17.32
C THR A 109 8.02 3.71 16.63
N VAL A 110 7.07 4.64 16.54
CA VAL A 110 5.82 4.41 15.80
C VAL A 110 6.07 4.10 14.32
N PRO A 111 7.00 4.79 13.60
CA PRO A 111 7.34 4.39 12.24
C PRO A 111 7.85 2.95 12.12
N GLN A 112 8.73 2.49 13.02
CA GLN A 112 9.19 1.09 13.03
C GLN A 112 8.02 0.12 13.22
N LEU A 113 7.12 0.40 14.17
CA LEU A 113 5.92 -0.43 14.37
C LEU A 113 5.06 -0.49 13.10
N CYS A 114 4.81 0.65 12.44
CA CYS A 114 4.00 0.70 11.21
C CYS A 114 4.63 -0.11 10.07
N ILE A 115 5.94 0.04 9.86
CA ILE A 115 6.67 -0.70 8.82
C ILE A 115 6.67 -2.21 9.15
N ARG A 116 6.86 -2.58 10.41
CA ARG A 116 6.81 -3.98 10.85
C ARG A 116 5.41 -4.57 10.70
N TYR A 117 4.36 -3.80 11.00
CA TYR A 117 2.96 -4.19 10.75
C TYR A 117 2.75 -4.53 9.27
N ASP A 118 3.16 -3.65 8.35
CA ASP A 118 3.01 -3.87 6.91
C ASP A 118 3.76 -5.13 6.45
N LEU A 119 4.98 -5.37 6.96
CA LEU A 119 5.70 -6.61 6.68
C LEU A 119 4.96 -7.84 7.20
N GLN A 120 4.40 -7.80 8.41
CA GLN A 120 3.72 -8.95 9.02
C GLN A 120 2.36 -9.25 8.39
N ILE A 121 1.70 -8.28 7.77
CA ILE A 121 0.51 -8.56 6.95
C ILE A 121 0.85 -9.04 5.53
N GLY A 122 2.14 -9.18 5.19
CA GLY A 122 2.61 -9.76 3.92
C GLY A 122 2.74 -8.77 2.78
N THR A 123 3.02 -7.50 3.07
CA THR A 123 3.27 -6.46 2.06
C THR A 123 4.73 -6.01 2.03
N ILE A 124 5.10 -5.24 1.02
CA ILE A 124 6.40 -4.58 0.89
C ILE A 124 6.21 -3.10 1.23
N PRO A 125 6.59 -2.63 2.43
CA PRO A 125 6.42 -1.24 2.82
C PRO A 125 7.38 -0.30 2.09
N LEU A 126 6.89 0.87 1.71
CA LEU A 126 7.63 1.92 1.01
C LEU A 126 7.68 3.20 1.86
N PRO A 127 8.46 3.23 2.95
CA PRO A 127 8.62 4.42 3.77
C PRO A 127 9.46 5.47 3.04
N LYS A 128 8.94 6.68 2.90
CA LYS A 128 9.66 7.80 2.28
C LYS A 128 10.33 8.66 3.36
N THR A 129 11.64 8.86 3.24
CA THR A 129 12.39 9.82 4.05
C THR A 129 13.61 10.34 3.30
N ALA A 130 14.04 11.56 3.64
CA ALA A 130 15.32 12.13 3.21
C ALA A 130 16.32 12.26 4.39
N ASN A 131 15.90 11.90 5.60
CA ASN A 131 16.72 11.97 6.80
C ASN A 131 17.49 10.65 6.99
N PRO A 132 18.84 10.66 6.99
CA PRO A 132 19.64 9.43 7.17
C PRO A 132 19.35 8.69 8.49
N ALA A 133 19.05 9.40 9.57
CA ALA A 133 18.69 8.78 10.85
C ALA A 133 17.38 7.98 10.71
N HIS A 134 16.36 8.57 10.10
CA HIS A 134 15.11 7.85 9.84
C HIS A 134 15.28 6.69 8.85
N MET A 135 16.24 6.77 7.90
CA MET A 135 16.53 5.61 7.03
C MET A 135 17.07 4.44 7.84
N SER A 136 17.97 4.70 8.77
CA SER A 136 18.54 3.69 9.67
C SER A 136 17.45 3.10 10.59
N GLU A 137 16.64 3.95 11.22
CA GLU A 137 15.52 3.52 12.07
C GLU A 137 14.50 2.67 11.30
N ASN A 138 14.13 3.08 10.10
CA ASN A 138 13.16 2.35 9.25
C ASN A 138 13.69 0.97 8.81
N ALA A 139 15.00 0.76 8.83
CA ALA A 139 15.63 -0.52 8.51
C ALA A 139 15.85 -1.40 9.76
N ASP A 140 15.79 -0.83 10.96
CA ASP A 140 15.95 -1.54 12.22
C ASP A 140 14.62 -2.14 12.68
N LEU A 141 14.30 -3.31 12.13
CA LEU A 141 13.02 -4.00 12.26
C LEU A 141 13.17 -5.40 12.85
N ASP A 142 14.25 -5.65 13.61
CA ASP A 142 14.53 -6.96 14.22
C ASP A 142 13.71 -7.19 15.49
N PHE A 143 12.37 -7.12 15.32
CA PHE A 143 11.38 -7.46 16.33
C PHE A 143 10.12 -8.01 15.66
N GLU A 144 9.28 -8.68 16.41
CA GLU A 144 8.01 -9.23 15.92
C GLU A 144 6.85 -8.72 16.79
N ILE A 145 5.78 -8.25 16.14
CA ILE A 145 4.54 -7.87 16.79
C ILE A 145 3.77 -9.15 17.08
N SER A 146 3.35 -9.36 18.34
CA SER A 146 2.57 -10.54 18.73
C SER A 146 1.24 -10.62 17.97
N GLU A 147 0.71 -11.83 17.80
CA GLU A 147 -0.61 -12.02 17.17
C GLU A 147 -1.70 -11.19 17.85
N GLN A 148 -1.68 -11.12 19.19
CA GLN A 148 -2.64 -10.33 19.96
C GLN A 148 -2.56 -8.84 19.62
N ASP A 149 -1.35 -8.28 19.55
CA ASP A 149 -1.17 -6.86 19.22
C ASP A 149 -1.44 -6.61 17.71
N MET A 150 -1.14 -7.56 16.83
CA MET A 150 -1.54 -7.49 15.42
C MET A 150 -3.06 -7.41 15.26
N GLU A 151 -3.84 -8.19 16.01
CA GLU A 151 -5.30 -8.12 15.97
C GLU A 151 -5.83 -6.76 16.49
N ILE A 152 -5.21 -6.21 17.54
CA ILE A 152 -5.53 -4.85 18.02
C ILE A 152 -5.29 -3.82 16.90
N LEU A 153 -4.13 -3.87 16.25
CA LEU A 153 -3.76 -2.92 15.20
C LEU A 153 -4.65 -3.05 13.96
N LYS A 154 -5.03 -4.27 13.56
CA LYS A 154 -5.96 -4.53 12.46
C LYS A 154 -7.37 -4.02 12.74
N ALA A 155 -7.81 -4.08 14.00
CA ALA A 155 -9.14 -3.66 14.43
C ALA A 155 -9.26 -2.15 14.71
N MET A 156 -8.18 -1.38 14.57
CA MET A 156 -8.19 0.05 14.81
C MET A 156 -9.17 0.77 13.89
N LYS A 157 -9.74 1.86 14.42
CA LYS A 157 -10.68 2.70 13.67
C LYS A 157 -10.00 3.23 12.39
N PRO A 158 -10.76 3.30 11.28
CA PRO A 158 -10.25 3.87 10.05
C PRO A 158 -9.70 5.28 10.26
N LEU A 159 -8.50 5.52 9.75
CA LEU A 159 -7.88 6.84 9.68
C LEU A 159 -8.21 7.42 8.30
N ASN A 160 -9.10 8.41 8.25
CA ASN A 160 -9.62 9.00 7.02
C ASN A 160 -9.19 10.46 6.84
N ASP A 161 -8.50 11.04 7.83
CA ASP A 161 -7.99 12.40 7.76
C ASP A 161 -6.45 12.36 7.68
N TYR A 162 -5.92 12.87 6.60
CA TYR A 162 -4.48 12.97 6.31
C TYR A 162 -4.02 14.43 6.31
N GLY A 163 -4.73 15.31 7.03
CA GLY A 163 -4.40 16.73 7.09
C GLY A 163 -4.41 17.39 5.72
N GLU A 164 -3.35 18.11 5.39
CA GLU A 164 -3.20 18.80 4.09
C GLU A 164 -3.16 17.84 2.88
N PHE A 165 -2.95 16.53 3.07
CA PHE A 165 -2.92 15.54 2.01
C PHE A 165 -4.29 14.93 1.71
N SER A 166 -5.33 15.22 2.50
CA SER A 166 -6.68 14.64 2.33
C SER A 166 -7.37 15.00 1.01
N PHE A 167 -6.86 16.00 0.28
CA PHE A 167 -7.41 16.38 -1.03
C PHE A 167 -7.04 15.41 -2.17
N PHE A 168 -6.06 14.55 -1.97
CA PHE A 168 -5.73 13.56 -3.00
C PHE A 168 -6.85 12.53 -3.16
N PRO A 169 -7.26 12.19 -4.40
CA PRO A 169 -8.40 11.30 -4.65
C PRO A 169 -8.30 9.91 -4.01
N VAL A 170 -7.09 9.45 -3.74
CA VAL A 170 -6.86 8.14 -3.08
C VAL A 170 -7.20 8.15 -1.60
N PHE A 171 -7.34 9.31 -0.98
CA PHE A 171 -7.66 9.48 0.44
C PHE A 171 -9.12 9.89 0.67
N SER A 172 -9.94 10.05 -0.36
CA SER A 172 -11.34 10.48 -0.30
C SER A 172 -12.33 9.35 -0.63
#